data_51d78e1fca4a23e44a7c46d0b2defa33
#
_entry.id   51d78e1fca4a23e44a7c46d0b2defa33
#
_cell.length_a   1.000
_cell.length_b   1.000
_cell.length_c   1.000
_cell.angle_alpha   90.00
_cell.angle_beta   90.00
_cell.angle_gamma   90.00
#
_symmetry.space_group_name_H-M   'P 1'
#
loop_
_entity.id
_entity.type
_entity.pdbx_description
1 polymer ?
#
loop_
_entity_poly.entity_id
_entity_poly.type
_entity_poly.pdbx_seq_one_letter_code
_entity_poly.pdbx_strand_id
1 'polypeptide(L)'
;MSRAPVDADTRLIVTLEQGGPPPEWLHHVWDLVWDTPYTWTERDAMDCSLNRGDPVNPILQVNHWLSTGAGLPDPDAAGEANDATALRARLDDCVAEVGRAPNLLVVDYFDVGDVIVVAAERNAR
;
A
#
# COMPACT_ATOMS: atom_id res chain seq x y z
N MET A 1 -9.36 2.89 13.71
CA MET A 1 -8.37 3.65 14.50
C MET A 1 -9.07 4.45 15.58
N SER A 2 -8.62 4.33 16.81
CA SER A 2 -9.13 5.13 17.92
C SER A 2 -8.78 6.63 17.71
N ARG A 3 -9.67 7.54 18.05
CA ARG A 3 -9.39 9.00 18.07
C ARG A 3 -8.34 9.39 19.13
N ALA A 4 -8.07 8.52 20.09
CA ALA A 4 -7.16 8.79 21.20
C ALA A 4 -5.77 9.31 20.81
N PRO A 5 -5.09 8.79 19.76
CA PRO A 5 -3.79 9.34 19.33
C PRO A 5 -3.88 10.77 18.80
N VAL A 6 -4.98 11.13 18.13
CA VAL A 6 -5.20 12.49 17.60
C VAL A 6 -5.51 13.46 18.73
N ASP A 7 -6.34 13.04 19.66
CA ASP A 7 -6.75 13.85 20.83
C ASP A 7 -5.55 14.10 21.79
N ALA A 8 -4.61 13.13 21.86
CA ALA A 8 -3.37 13.24 22.61
C ALA A 8 -2.23 13.94 21.83
N ASP A 9 -2.50 14.44 20.62
CA ASP A 9 -1.50 15.02 19.69
C ASP A 9 -0.33 14.08 19.34
N THR A 10 -0.52 12.78 19.50
CA THR A 10 0.44 11.73 19.12
C THR A 10 0.11 11.24 17.72
N ARG A 11 0.87 11.70 16.73
CA ARG A 11 0.58 11.47 15.30
C ARG A 11 1.54 10.50 14.62
N LEU A 12 2.48 9.95 15.38
CA LEU A 12 3.45 8.99 14.89
C LEU A 12 3.04 7.58 15.34
N ILE A 13 2.95 6.68 14.37
CA ILE A 13 2.80 5.23 14.60
C ILE A 13 4.07 4.58 14.05
N VAL A 14 4.80 3.89 14.92
CA VAL A 14 6.01 3.16 14.53
C VAL A 14 5.70 1.68 14.48
N THR A 15 6.04 1.04 13.37
CA THR A 15 5.81 -0.38 13.16
C THR A 15 7.09 -1.12 12.84
N LEU A 16 7.10 -2.42 13.14
CA LEU A 16 8.18 -3.35 12.84
C LEU A 16 7.59 -4.57 12.13
N GLU A 17 8.22 -5.00 11.04
CA GLU A 17 7.77 -6.16 10.29
C GLU A 17 8.21 -7.48 10.93
N GLN A 18 9.42 -7.54 11.44
CA GLN A 18 10.01 -8.73 12.03
C GLN A 18 10.74 -8.40 13.33
N GLY A 19 10.78 -9.32 14.25
CA GLY A 19 11.54 -9.17 15.51
C GLY A 19 10.83 -9.73 16.74
N GLY A 20 11.47 -9.52 17.90
CA GLY A 20 10.92 -9.91 19.20
C GLY A 20 9.72 -9.04 19.63
N PRO A 21 9.15 -9.26 20.81
CA PRO A 21 8.07 -8.43 21.30
C PRO A 21 8.54 -6.97 21.35
N PRO A 22 7.81 -6.06 20.70
CA PRO A 22 8.18 -4.65 20.68
C PRO A 22 7.92 -3.98 22.04
N PRO A 23 8.59 -2.85 22.35
CA PRO A 23 8.15 -2.00 23.45
C PRO A 23 6.73 -1.48 23.17
N GLU A 24 6.03 -1.03 24.21
CA GLU A 24 4.60 -0.65 24.16
C GLU A 24 4.23 0.34 23.03
N TRP A 25 5.16 1.21 22.65
CA TRP A 25 4.96 2.22 21.60
C TRP A 25 5.28 1.70 20.18
N LEU A 26 5.87 0.51 20.04
CA LEU A 26 6.22 -0.11 18.78
C LEU A 26 5.25 -1.25 18.47
N HIS A 27 4.62 -1.21 17.32
CA HIS A 27 3.63 -2.19 16.91
C HIS A 27 4.18 -3.16 15.87
N HIS A 28 3.71 -4.40 15.88
CA HIS A 28 3.88 -5.25 14.70
C HIS A 28 3.01 -4.73 13.57
N VAL A 29 3.60 -4.56 12.39
CA VAL A 29 2.88 -4.00 11.25
C VAL A 29 1.63 -4.80 10.91
N TRP A 30 1.72 -6.14 10.97
CA TRP A 30 0.61 -7.04 10.61
C TRP A 30 -0.49 -7.16 11.66
N ASP A 31 -0.38 -6.48 12.80
CA ASP A 31 -1.48 -6.29 13.74
C ASP A 31 -2.37 -5.08 13.36
N LEU A 32 -1.85 -4.19 12.52
CA LEU A 32 -2.53 -2.96 12.10
C LEU A 32 -2.81 -2.91 10.60
N VAL A 33 -1.96 -3.53 9.81
CA VAL A 33 -1.95 -3.48 8.35
C VAL A 33 -2.25 -4.85 7.78
N TRP A 34 -2.92 -4.89 6.66
CA TRP A 34 -2.88 -5.99 5.73
C TRP A 34 -2.54 -5.48 4.34
N ASP A 35 -1.90 -6.30 3.51
CA ASP A 35 -1.43 -5.88 2.21
C ASP A 35 -1.83 -6.81 1.07
N THR A 36 -1.73 -6.27 -0.16
CA THR A 36 -1.89 -7.02 -1.39
C THR A 36 -0.56 -7.63 -1.86
N PRO A 37 -0.58 -8.66 -2.72
CA PRO A 37 0.63 -9.22 -3.32
C PRO A 37 1.47 -8.18 -4.06
N TYR A 38 2.77 -8.47 -4.24
CA TYR A 38 3.71 -7.50 -4.78
C TYR A 38 4.78 -8.08 -5.73
N THR A 39 4.74 -9.37 -6.05
CA THR A 39 5.71 -10.01 -6.96
C THR A 39 5.13 -10.19 -8.36
N TRP A 40 4.70 -9.08 -8.98
CA TRP A 40 4.08 -9.08 -10.28
C TRP A 40 5.10 -8.76 -11.38
N THR A 41 5.06 -9.50 -12.49
CA THR A 41 5.84 -9.22 -13.70
C THR A 41 5.01 -8.57 -14.79
N GLU A 42 3.68 -8.57 -14.63
CA GLU A 42 2.73 -8.02 -15.58
C GLU A 42 1.64 -7.25 -14.82
N ARG A 43 1.28 -6.08 -15.33
CA ARG A 43 0.29 -5.21 -14.71
C ARG A 43 -1.10 -5.85 -14.63
N ASP A 44 -1.52 -6.51 -15.71
CA ASP A 44 -2.86 -7.10 -15.81
C ASP A 44 -3.05 -8.34 -14.91
N ALA A 45 -1.96 -8.86 -14.34
CA ALA A 45 -2.00 -9.93 -13.34
C ALA A 45 -2.21 -9.43 -11.91
N MET A 46 -2.06 -8.13 -11.65
CA MET A 46 -2.21 -7.55 -10.31
C MET A 46 -3.63 -7.71 -9.79
N ASP A 47 -3.78 -8.25 -8.57
CA ASP A 47 -5.03 -8.36 -7.85
C ASP A 47 -4.94 -7.74 -6.45
N CYS A 48 -6.08 -7.62 -5.77
CA CYS A 48 -6.16 -7.04 -4.43
C CYS A 48 -6.41 -8.09 -3.35
N SER A 49 -6.05 -9.34 -3.63
CA SER A 49 -6.16 -10.43 -2.67
C SER A 49 -5.27 -10.20 -1.44
N LEU A 50 -5.58 -10.91 -0.37
CA LEU A 50 -4.78 -10.86 0.85
C LEU A 50 -3.41 -11.52 0.64
N ASN A 51 -2.34 -10.81 0.97
CA ASN A 51 -0.99 -11.34 1.02
C ASN A 51 -0.52 -11.54 2.47
N ARG A 52 -0.47 -10.47 3.27
CA ARG A 52 -0.02 -10.51 4.67
C ARG A 52 -0.97 -9.73 5.58
N GLY A 53 -0.98 -10.06 6.86
CA GLY A 53 -1.85 -9.45 7.86
C GLY A 53 -3.23 -10.11 7.90
N ASP A 54 -4.18 -9.45 8.55
CA ASP A 54 -5.58 -9.89 8.64
C ASP A 54 -6.47 -8.87 7.93
N PRO A 55 -7.41 -9.28 7.05
CA PRO A 55 -8.27 -8.35 6.32
C PRO A 55 -9.21 -7.52 7.22
N VAL A 56 -9.37 -7.89 8.50
CA VAL A 56 -10.08 -7.06 9.49
C VAL A 56 -9.25 -5.88 10.00
N ASN A 57 -7.95 -5.86 9.75
CA ASN A 57 -7.07 -4.78 10.17
C ASN A 57 -7.49 -3.44 9.54
N PRO A 58 -7.32 -2.33 10.30
CA PRO A 58 -7.84 -1.03 9.89
C PRO A 58 -7.12 -0.43 8.66
N ILE A 59 -5.89 -0.83 8.38
CA ILE A 59 -5.06 -0.24 7.33
C ILE A 59 -4.92 -1.23 6.18
N LEU A 60 -5.44 -0.85 5.01
CA LEU A 60 -5.19 -1.55 3.75
C LEU A 60 -4.02 -0.89 3.03
N GLN A 61 -2.99 -1.67 2.75
CA GLN A 61 -1.84 -1.30 1.93
C GLN A 61 -1.94 -1.96 0.56
N VAL A 62 -2.00 -1.17 -0.48
CA VAL A 62 -1.91 -1.66 -1.86
C VAL A 62 -0.47 -1.53 -2.33
N ASN A 63 0.13 -2.66 -2.64
CA ASN A 63 1.44 -2.76 -3.27
C ASN A 63 1.27 -2.64 -4.79
N HIS A 64 2.04 -1.73 -5.41
CA HIS A 64 1.89 -1.44 -6.83
C HIS A 64 3.24 -1.15 -7.47
N TRP A 65 3.89 -2.18 -7.95
CA TRP A 65 5.09 -2.09 -8.80
C TRP A 65 5.24 -3.37 -9.61
N LEU A 66 6.02 -3.30 -10.66
CA LEU A 66 6.42 -4.45 -11.46
C LEU A 66 7.83 -4.90 -11.07
N SER A 67 8.02 -6.20 -11.11
CA SER A 67 9.28 -6.85 -10.81
C SER A 67 9.84 -7.50 -12.06
N THR A 68 11.15 -7.53 -12.18
CA THR A 68 11.84 -8.35 -13.18
C THR A 68 11.56 -9.84 -12.95
N GLY A 69 11.85 -10.68 -13.92
CA GLY A 69 11.75 -12.15 -13.76
C GLY A 69 12.63 -12.72 -12.63
N ALA A 70 13.59 -11.94 -12.13
CA ALA A 70 14.40 -12.27 -10.94
C ALA A 70 13.79 -11.80 -9.60
N GLY A 71 12.61 -11.18 -9.64
CA GLY A 71 11.91 -10.70 -8.44
C GLY A 71 12.44 -9.39 -7.87
N LEU A 72 13.26 -8.65 -8.63
CA LEU A 72 13.73 -7.31 -8.25
C LEU A 72 12.80 -6.24 -8.84
N PRO A 73 12.68 -5.05 -8.21
CA PRO A 73 11.97 -3.94 -8.80
C PRO A 73 12.46 -3.63 -10.22
N ASP A 74 11.53 -3.36 -11.13
CA ASP A 74 11.85 -3.08 -12.53
C ASP A 74 11.82 -1.57 -12.82
N PRO A 75 12.98 -0.90 -12.94
CA PRO A 75 13.03 0.53 -13.20
C PRO A 75 12.52 0.90 -14.61
N ASP A 76 12.64 -0.01 -15.59
CA ASP A 76 12.19 0.25 -16.95
C ASP A 76 10.66 0.22 -17.07
N ALA A 77 10.00 -0.56 -16.21
CA ALA A 77 8.55 -0.65 -16.15
C ALA A 77 7.92 0.41 -15.20
N ALA A 78 8.70 1.12 -14.41
CA ALA A 78 8.20 2.06 -13.40
C ALA A 78 7.32 3.17 -13.99
N GLY A 79 7.69 3.72 -15.15
CA GLY A 79 6.93 4.77 -15.83
C GLY A 79 5.54 4.32 -16.26
N GLU A 80 5.41 3.09 -16.74
CA GLU A 80 4.12 2.49 -17.11
C GLU A 80 3.28 2.13 -15.89
N ALA A 81 3.92 1.53 -14.87
CA ALA A 81 3.23 1.16 -13.64
C ALA A 81 2.68 2.40 -12.91
N ASN A 82 3.48 3.45 -12.81
CA ASN A 82 3.15 4.68 -12.07
C ASN A 82 2.40 5.73 -12.90
N ASP A 83 1.95 5.40 -14.12
CA ASP A 83 1.07 6.28 -14.92
C ASP A 83 -0.26 6.51 -14.20
N ALA A 84 -0.79 7.73 -14.30
CA ALA A 84 -2.02 8.12 -13.60
C ALA A 84 -3.22 7.23 -13.95
N THR A 85 -3.34 6.77 -15.19
CA THR A 85 -4.45 5.90 -15.61
C THR A 85 -4.30 4.51 -14.99
N ALA A 86 -3.09 3.97 -14.99
CA ALA A 86 -2.78 2.68 -14.38
C ALA A 86 -3.05 2.69 -12.87
N LEU A 87 -2.57 3.72 -12.18
CA LEU A 87 -2.78 3.88 -10.73
C LEU A 87 -4.25 4.04 -10.35
N ARG A 88 -5.00 4.88 -11.09
CA ARG A 88 -6.44 5.05 -10.83
C ARG A 88 -7.21 3.75 -11.03
N ALA A 89 -6.97 3.04 -12.15
CA ALA A 89 -7.60 1.76 -12.42
C ALA A 89 -7.31 0.77 -11.30
N ARG A 90 -6.04 0.60 -10.92
CA ARG A 90 -5.61 -0.29 -9.83
C ARG A 90 -6.32 0.01 -8.50
N LEU A 91 -6.40 1.29 -8.13
CA LEU A 91 -7.08 1.69 -6.88
C LEU A 91 -8.59 1.46 -6.94
N ASP A 92 -9.21 1.69 -8.10
CA ASP A 92 -10.65 1.44 -8.30
C ASP A 92 -10.98 -0.05 -8.29
N ASP A 93 -10.12 -0.90 -8.89
CA ASP A 93 -10.24 -2.36 -8.85
C ASP A 93 -10.13 -2.85 -7.40
N CYS A 94 -9.17 -2.35 -6.61
CA CYS A 94 -9.06 -2.71 -5.20
C CYS A 94 -10.29 -2.27 -4.39
N VAL A 95 -10.84 -1.10 -4.64
CA VAL A 95 -12.09 -0.67 -3.99
C VAL A 95 -13.23 -1.61 -4.35
N ALA A 96 -13.34 -2.02 -5.61
CA ALA A 96 -14.40 -2.93 -6.07
C ALA A 96 -14.25 -4.33 -5.47
N GLU A 97 -13.03 -4.85 -5.37
CA GLU A 97 -12.74 -6.19 -4.86
C GLU A 97 -12.86 -6.27 -3.33
N VAL A 98 -12.31 -5.27 -2.63
CA VAL A 98 -12.21 -5.27 -1.15
C VAL A 98 -13.39 -4.58 -0.47
N GLY A 99 -14.08 -3.67 -1.17
CA GLY A 99 -15.22 -2.91 -0.63
C GLY A 99 -14.83 -1.69 0.20
N ARG A 100 -13.55 -1.31 0.24
CA ARG A 100 -13.07 -0.09 0.92
C ARG A 100 -11.88 0.53 0.21
N ALA A 101 -11.69 1.84 0.43
CA ALA A 101 -10.54 2.55 -0.13
C ALA A 101 -9.23 2.13 0.58
N PRO A 102 -8.12 1.98 -0.16
CA PRO A 102 -6.79 1.82 0.41
C PRO A 102 -6.39 3.01 1.28
N ASN A 103 -5.63 2.72 2.33
CA ASN A 103 -5.03 3.74 3.20
C ASN A 103 -3.61 4.09 2.77
N LEU A 104 -2.88 3.11 2.24
CA LEU A 104 -1.51 3.24 1.79
C LEU A 104 -1.39 2.73 0.36
N LEU A 105 -0.72 3.50 -0.49
CA LEU A 105 -0.27 3.08 -1.81
C LEU A 105 1.26 3.03 -1.78
N VAL A 106 1.81 1.84 -1.99
CA VAL A 106 3.27 1.61 -1.98
C VAL A 106 3.71 1.31 -3.40
N VAL A 107 4.66 2.08 -3.88
CA VAL A 107 5.23 1.97 -5.22
C VAL A 107 6.74 1.96 -5.16
N ASP A 108 7.37 1.40 -6.17
CA ASP A 108 8.80 1.63 -6.44
C ASP A 108 8.96 2.85 -7.35
N TYR A 109 10.09 3.56 -7.21
CA TYR A 109 10.43 4.73 -8.03
C TYR A 109 9.33 5.81 -8.01
N PHE A 110 8.96 6.26 -6.81
CA PHE A 110 7.85 7.21 -6.58
C PHE A 110 8.01 8.56 -7.30
N ASP A 111 9.23 8.90 -7.71
CA ASP A 111 9.60 10.10 -8.48
C ASP A 111 9.41 9.92 -9.99
N VAL A 112 9.05 8.71 -10.43
CA VAL A 112 8.71 8.38 -11.83
C VAL A 112 7.20 8.22 -11.95
N GLY A 113 6.57 8.99 -12.85
CA GLY A 113 5.13 8.96 -13.08
C GLY A 113 4.32 9.88 -12.16
N ASP A 114 3.08 9.50 -11.87
CA ASP A 114 2.03 10.40 -11.35
C ASP A 114 1.54 10.05 -9.93
N VAL A 115 2.32 9.30 -9.17
CA VAL A 115 1.91 8.77 -7.85
C VAL A 115 1.41 9.86 -6.91
N ILE A 116 2.15 10.98 -6.82
CA ILE A 116 1.80 12.10 -5.94
C ILE A 116 0.50 12.77 -6.37
N VAL A 117 0.29 12.93 -7.68
CA VAL A 117 -0.93 13.51 -8.23
C VAL A 117 -2.15 12.65 -7.89
N VAL A 118 -2.06 11.34 -8.12
CA VAL A 118 -3.15 10.40 -7.84
C VAL A 118 -3.44 10.30 -6.34
N ALA A 119 -2.41 10.29 -5.50
CA ALA A 119 -2.59 10.31 -4.05
C ALA A 119 -3.31 11.59 -3.58
N ALA A 120 -2.94 12.76 -4.12
CA ALA A 120 -3.60 14.03 -3.80
C ALA A 120 -5.08 14.04 -4.23
N GLU A 121 -5.39 13.52 -5.42
CA GLU A 121 -6.78 13.38 -5.90
C GLU A 121 -7.64 12.49 -4.99
N ARG A 122 -7.06 11.39 -4.49
CA ARG A 122 -7.78 10.47 -3.57
C ARG A 122 -8.03 11.10 -2.20
N ASN A 123 -7.12 11.93 -1.73
CA ASN A 123 -7.26 12.63 -0.45
C ASN A 123 -8.21 13.84 -0.50
N ALA A 124 -8.55 14.34 -1.68
CA ALA A 124 -9.45 15.47 -1.87
C ALA A 124 -10.96 15.10 -1.91
N ARG A 125 -11.29 13.80 -1.78
CA ARG A 125 -12.67 13.28 -1.89
C ARG A 125 -13.37 13.18 -0.55
#